data_f13677451065ff79786e9b5ff9e7829c
#
_entry.id   f13677451065ff79786e9b5ff9e7829c
#
_cell.length_a   1.000
_cell.length_b   1.000
_cell.length_c   1.000
_cell.angle_alpha   90.00
_cell.angle_beta   90.00
_cell.angle_gamma   90.00
#
_symmetry.space_group_name_H-M   'P 1'
#
loop_
_entity.id
_entity.type
_entity.pdbx_description
1 polymer ?
#
loop_
_entity_poly.entity_id
_entity_poly.type
_entity_poly.pdbx_seq_one_letter_code
_entity_poly.pdbx_strand_id
1 'polypeptide(L)'
;QQFSSQTLAKLTCLNPVQLRRVTTVLNQYQFIKTSRGKNGGYSANHSTASIKLSVLYRIFVLEKDSQQRIFTGHEQSDCEISRNIAKTMSHYNQKEHRVILNFYDTLTINDVINDTLQEDTTYDTL
;
A
#
# COMPACT_ATOMS: atom_id res chain seq x y z
N GLN A 1 20.73 6.59 -8.48
CA GLN A 1 21.45 6.47 -7.21
C GLN A 1 21.04 5.20 -6.47
N GLN A 2 22.00 4.45 -5.97
CA GLN A 2 21.75 3.21 -5.22
C GLN A 2 21.86 3.49 -3.72
N PHE A 3 21.01 2.84 -2.97
CA PHE A 3 21.01 2.88 -1.51
C PHE A 3 21.15 1.48 -0.95
N SER A 4 22.09 1.29 -0.03
CA SER A 4 22.17 0.03 0.72
C SER A 4 20.96 -0.11 1.64
N SER A 5 20.66 -1.35 2.07
CA SER A 5 19.58 -1.59 3.02
C SER A 5 19.79 -0.84 4.34
N GLN A 6 21.04 -0.73 4.78
CA GLN A 6 21.39 0.00 6.01
C GLN A 6 21.10 1.50 5.87
N THR A 7 21.48 2.09 4.73
CA THR A 7 21.21 3.51 4.45
C THR A 7 19.71 3.77 4.37
N LEU A 8 18.96 2.93 3.67
CA LEU A 8 17.52 3.07 3.57
C LEU A 8 16.83 2.92 4.93
N ALA A 9 17.27 1.97 5.75
CA ALA A 9 16.72 1.80 7.09
C ALA A 9 16.90 3.07 7.94
N LYS A 10 18.05 3.73 7.85
CA LYS A 10 18.30 4.99 8.55
C LYS A 10 17.40 6.12 8.01
N LEU A 11 17.34 6.27 6.69
CA LEU A 11 16.57 7.35 6.06
C LEU A 11 15.07 7.23 6.29
N THR A 12 14.55 6.01 6.32
CA THR A 12 13.12 5.75 6.47
C THR A 12 12.68 5.54 7.90
N CYS A 13 13.62 5.43 8.84
CA CYS A 13 13.35 5.11 10.24
C CYS A 13 12.62 3.77 10.41
N LEU A 14 12.77 2.86 9.44
CA LEU A 14 12.23 1.50 9.50
C LEU A 14 13.28 0.55 10.04
N ASN A 15 12.84 -0.50 10.73
CA ASN A 15 13.78 -1.55 11.09
C ASN A 15 14.14 -2.39 9.86
N PRO A 16 15.33 -3.04 9.85
CA PRO A 16 15.80 -3.78 8.68
C PRO A 16 14.87 -4.91 8.23
N VAL A 17 14.14 -5.53 9.15
CA VAL A 17 13.20 -6.62 8.82
C VAL A 17 12.01 -6.08 8.03
N GLN A 18 11.43 -4.98 8.48
CA GLN A 18 10.31 -4.32 7.79
C GLN A 18 10.73 -3.84 6.41
N LEU A 19 11.90 -3.19 6.33
CA LEU A 19 12.43 -2.72 5.06
C LEU A 19 12.61 -3.86 4.07
N ARG A 20 13.17 -4.99 4.54
CA ARG A 20 13.41 -6.16 3.68
C ARG A 20 12.11 -6.74 3.15
N ARG A 21 11.05 -6.78 3.96
CA ARG A 21 9.73 -7.26 3.51
C ARG A 21 9.19 -6.40 2.38
N VAL A 22 9.28 -5.09 2.53
CA VAL A 22 8.78 -4.15 1.52
C VAL A 22 9.61 -4.24 0.24
N THR A 23 10.93 -4.18 0.35
CA THR A 23 11.81 -4.20 -0.82
C THR A 23 11.75 -5.53 -1.57
N THR A 24 11.57 -6.65 -0.86
CA THR A 24 11.40 -7.95 -1.50
C THR A 24 10.17 -7.96 -2.39
N VAL A 25 9.05 -7.47 -1.89
CA VAL A 25 7.81 -7.39 -2.67
C VAL A 25 7.98 -6.45 -3.87
N LEU A 26 8.54 -5.26 -3.65
CA LEU A 26 8.78 -4.29 -4.73
C LEU A 26 9.69 -4.87 -5.82
N ASN A 27 10.69 -5.64 -5.43
CA ASN A 27 11.59 -6.29 -6.37
C ASN A 27 10.89 -7.39 -7.17
N GLN A 28 10.01 -8.17 -6.53
CA GLN A 28 9.22 -9.20 -7.20
C GLN A 28 8.34 -8.62 -8.32
N TYR A 29 7.77 -7.45 -8.09
CA TYR A 29 6.96 -6.76 -9.09
C TYR A 29 7.79 -5.93 -10.07
N GLN A 30 9.12 -5.94 -9.93
CA GLN A 30 10.05 -5.18 -10.77
C GLN A 30 9.83 -3.66 -10.69
N PHE A 31 9.38 -3.19 -9.53
CA PHE A 31 9.18 -1.77 -9.28
C PHE A 31 10.47 -1.04 -8.92
N ILE A 32 11.49 -1.80 -8.51
CA ILE A 32 12.82 -1.29 -8.16
C ILE A 32 13.89 -2.22 -8.74
N LYS A 33 15.11 -1.72 -8.80
CA LYS A 33 16.31 -2.49 -9.12
C LYS A 33 17.02 -2.91 -7.84
N THR A 34 17.51 -4.14 -7.81
CA THR A 34 18.34 -4.65 -6.73
C THR A 34 19.68 -5.12 -7.30
N SER A 35 20.78 -4.69 -6.69
CA SER A 35 22.11 -5.14 -7.03
C SER A 35 22.73 -5.82 -5.82
N ARG A 36 23.41 -6.95 -6.05
CA ARG A 36 24.14 -7.70 -5.01
C ARG A 36 25.59 -7.24 -4.94
N GLY A 37 26.24 -7.54 -3.81
CA GLY A 37 27.66 -7.31 -3.61
C GLY A 37 27.97 -6.10 -2.77
N LYS A 38 29.27 -5.78 -2.68
CA LYS A 38 29.81 -4.75 -1.79
C LYS A 38 29.27 -3.35 -2.09
N ASN A 39 29.02 -3.05 -3.36
CA ASN A 39 28.45 -1.78 -3.83
C ASN A 39 26.99 -1.96 -4.25
N GLY A 40 26.34 -3.01 -3.76
CA GLY A 40 24.95 -3.31 -4.09
C GLY A 40 23.97 -2.45 -3.30
N GLY A 41 22.71 -2.61 -3.62
CA GLY A 41 21.62 -1.93 -2.95
C GLY A 41 20.38 -1.83 -3.82
N TYR A 42 19.54 -0.89 -3.47
CA TYR A 42 18.27 -0.65 -4.13
C TYR A 42 18.30 0.66 -4.89
N SER A 43 17.69 0.68 -6.05
CA SER A 43 17.53 1.90 -6.84
C SER A 43 16.20 1.89 -7.58
N ALA A 44 15.72 3.07 -7.91
CA ALA A 44 14.56 3.20 -8.78
C ALA A 44 14.92 2.75 -10.20
N ASN A 45 13.93 2.27 -10.94
CA ASN A 45 14.06 2.03 -12.37
C ASN A 45 13.19 3.04 -13.15
N HIS A 46 13.15 2.90 -14.46
CA HIS A 46 12.43 3.83 -15.34
C HIS A 46 10.92 3.85 -15.11
N SER A 47 10.35 2.81 -14.48
CA SER A 47 8.92 2.72 -14.26
C SER A 47 8.50 3.11 -12.83
N THR A 48 9.44 3.26 -11.90
CA THR A 48 9.13 3.50 -10.49
C THR A 48 8.28 4.76 -10.29
N ALA A 49 8.63 5.85 -10.95
CA ALA A 49 7.93 7.13 -10.79
C ALA A 49 6.48 7.09 -11.26
N SER A 50 6.14 6.22 -12.20
CA SER A 50 4.81 6.12 -12.79
C SER A 50 3.92 5.08 -12.11
N ILE A 51 4.39 4.43 -11.04
CA ILE A 51 3.59 3.47 -10.30
C ILE A 51 2.45 4.21 -9.60
N LYS A 52 1.22 3.74 -9.81
CA LYS A 52 0.05 4.30 -9.14
C LYS A 52 -0.02 3.85 -7.69
N LEU A 53 -0.43 4.73 -6.81
CA LEU A 53 -0.60 4.40 -5.40
C LEU A 53 -1.65 3.32 -5.19
N SER A 54 -2.65 3.23 -6.08
CA SER A 54 -3.67 2.18 -6.03
C SER A 54 -3.06 0.78 -6.16
N VAL A 55 -2.02 0.63 -6.98
CA VAL A 55 -1.31 -0.64 -7.14
C VAL A 55 -0.61 -1.02 -5.83
N LEU A 56 0.08 -0.08 -5.21
CA LEU A 56 0.75 -0.31 -3.93
C LEU A 56 -0.24 -0.60 -2.80
N TYR A 57 -1.35 0.13 -2.76
CA TYR A 57 -2.40 -0.11 -1.77
C TYR A 57 -2.98 -1.52 -1.92
N ARG A 58 -3.24 -1.95 -3.16
CA ARG A 58 -3.75 -3.28 -3.43
C ARG A 58 -2.78 -4.36 -2.92
N ILE A 59 -1.50 -4.21 -3.21
CA ILE A 59 -0.47 -5.19 -2.84
C ILE A 59 -0.23 -5.22 -1.33
N PHE A 60 -0.03 -4.05 -0.72
CA PHE A 60 0.43 -3.96 0.67
C PHE A 60 -0.70 -3.92 1.69
N VAL A 61 -1.89 -3.55 1.30
CA VAL A 61 -3.03 -3.45 2.22
C VAL A 61 -4.08 -4.51 1.92
N LEU A 62 -4.61 -4.55 0.70
CA LEU A 62 -5.73 -5.43 0.38
C LEU A 62 -5.36 -6.90 0.30
N GLU A 63 -4.22 -7.23 -0.32
CA GLU A 63 -3.79 -8.63 -0.43
C GLU A 63 -3.33 -9.20 0.91
N LYS A 64 -2.77 -8.36 1.79
CA LYS A 64 -2.39 -8.78 3.15
C LYS A 64 -3.60 -8.99 4.05
N ASP A 65 -4.65 -8.22 3.85
CA ASP A 65 -5.93 -8.35 4.54
C ASP A 65 -6.82 -9.37 3.84
N SER A 66 -6.23 -10.45 3.34
CA SER A 66 -6.99 -11.57 2.80
C SER A 66 -7.89 -12.21 3.87
N GLN A 67 -7.64 -11.92 5.14
CA GLN A 67 -8.61 -12.12 6.21
C GLN A 67 -9.55 -10.93 6.22
N GLN A 68 -10.58 -11.05 5.43
CA GLN A 68 -11.66 -10.08 5.39
C GLN A 68 -12.18 -9.79 6.79
N ARG A 69 -12.56 -8.54 7.03
CA ARG A 69 -13.26 -8.19 8.26
C ARG A 69 -14.40 -9.17 8.48
N ILE A 70 -14.39 -9.82 9.63
CA ILE A 70 -15.47 -10.72 10.02
C ILE A 70 -16.58 -9.84 10.60
N PHE A 71 -17.71 -9.82 9.94
CA PHE A 71 -18.88 -9.12 10.42
C PHE A 71 -19.75 -10.08 11.21
N THR A 72 -20.34 -9.57 12.30
CA THR A 72 -21.15 -10.37 13.19
C THR A 72 -22.53 -10.66 12.61
N GLY A 73 -23.20 -11.62 13.22
CA GLY A 73 -24.50 -12.10 12.79
C GLY A 73 -24.46 -13.61 12.57
N HIS A 74 -25.61 -14.22 12.38
CA HIS A 74 -25.71 -15.66 12.18
C HIS A 74 -26.69 -15.97 11.06
N GLU A 75 -26.21 -16.61 10.01
CA GLU A 75 -26.99 -16.88 8.78
C GLU A 75 -28.24 -17.73 9.02
N GLN A 76 -28.25 -18.52 10.09
CA GLN A 76 -29.37 -19.39 10.45
C GLN A 76 -30.25 -18.82 11.56
N SER A 77 -30.06 -17.56 11.91
CA SER A 77 -30.87 -16.90 12.95
C SER A 77 -32.29 -16.66 12.47
N ASP A 78 -33.26 -16.72 13.40
CA ASP A 78 -34.63 -16.32 13.14
C ASP A 78 -34.79 -14.81 12.94
N CYS A 79 -33.83 -14.03 13.44
CA CYS A 79 -33.80 -12.59 13.26
C CYS A 79 -33.26 -12.25 11.87
N GLU A 80 -34.07 -11.55 11.08
CA GLU A 80 -33.71 -11.17 9.73
C GLU A 80 -32.43 -10.30 9.67
N ILE A 81 -32.26 -9.41 10.62
CA ILE A 81 -31.06 -8.57 10.72
C ILE A 81 -29.83 -9.44 10.97
N SER A 82 -29.92 -10.34 11.94
CA SER A 82 -28.79 -11.23 12.26
C SER A 82 -28.41 -12.13 11.07
N ARG A 83 -29.38 -12.56 10.26
CA ARG A 83 -29.10 -13.38 9.09
C ARG A 83 -28.35 -12.62 7.99
N ASN A 84 -28.60 -11.32 7.86
CA ASN A 84 -28.18 -10.56 6.69
C ASN A 84 -27.12 -9.51 6.95
N ILE A 85 -26.87 -9.15 8.22
CA ILE A 85 -25.99 -8.02 8.58
C ILE A 85 -24.56 -8.20 8.05
N ALA A 86 -24.01 -9.40 8.16
CA ALA A 86 -22.65 -9.68 7.71
C ALA A 86 -22.51 -9.44 6.19
N LYS A 87 -23.50 -9.85 5.43
CA LYS A 87 -23.54 -9.68 3.98
C LYS A 87 -23.64 -8.20 3.61
N THR A 88 -24.49 -7.45 4.29
CA THR A 88 -24.66 -6.02 4.08
C THR A 88 -23.37 -5.26 4.37
N MET A 89 -22.76 -5.53 5.52
CA MET A 89 -21.51 -4.87 5.91
C MET A 89 -20.35 -5.24 5.00
N SER A 90 -20.30 -6.49 4.56
CA SER A 90 -19.30 -6.93 3.58
C SER A 90 -19.43 -6.16 2.26
N HIS A 91 -20.66 -5.93 1.82
CA HIS A 91 -20.93 -5.14 0.62
C HIS A 91 -20.47 -3.68 0.77
N TYR A 92 -20.75 -3.07 1.93
CA TYR A 92 -20.28 -1.71 2.22
C TYR A 92 -18.75 -1.66 2.26
N ASN A 93 -18.10 -2.67 2.83
CA ASN A 93 -16.65 -2.75 2.88
C ASN A 93 -16.03 -2.80 1.47
N GLN A 94 -16.66 -3.52 0.55
CA GLN A 94 -16.22 -3.55 -0.85
C GLN A 94 -16.34 -2.18 -1.52
N LYS A 95 -17.42 -1.47 -1.26
CA LYS A 95 -17.62 -0.10 -1.78
C LYS A 95 -16.58 0.87 -1.21
N GLU A 96 -16.29 0.75 0.07
CA GLU A 96 -15.26 1.53 0.76
C GLU A 96 -13.90 1.34 0.08
N HIS A 97 -13.49 0.10 -0.17
CA HIS A 97 -12.24 -0.20 -0.87
C HIS A 97 -12.21 0.40 -2.28
N ARG A 98 -13.33 0.38 -2.97
CA ARG A 98 -13.42 0.96 -4.32
C ARG A 98 -13.21 2.47 -4.30
N VAL A 99 -13.77 3.16 -3.32
CA VAL A 99 -13.58 4.61 -3.16
C VAL A 99 -12.10 4.92 -2.92
N ILE A 100 -11.46 4.18 -2.03
CA ILE A 100 -10.04 4.35 -1.71
C ILE A 100 -9.17 4.09 -2.95
N LEU A 101 -9.42 2.99 -3.65
CA LEU A 101 -8.67 2.64 -4.86
C LEU A 101 -8.84 3.68 -5.97
N ASN A 102 -10.05 4.20 -6.15
CA ASN A 102 -10.31 5.24 -7.15
C ASN A 102 -9.52 6.50 -6.84
N PHE A 103 -9.43 6.89 -5.57
CA PHE A 103 -8.64 8.03 -5.16
C PHE A 103 -7.15 7.80 -5.43
N TYR A 104 -6.59 6.69 -4.96
CA TYR A 104 -5.18 6.37 -5.14
C TYR A 104 -4.80 6.10 -6.60
N ASP A 105 -5.77 5.76 -7.44
CA ASP A 105 -5.55 5.58 -8.88
C ASP A 105 -5.24 6.90 -9.60
N THR A 106 -5.55 8.04 -8.98
CA THR A 106 -5.23 9.36 -9.51
C THR A 106 -3.81 9.82 -9.19
N LEU A 107 -3.09 9.11 -8.33
CA LEU A 107 -1.79 9.51 -7.81
C LEU A 107 -0.71 8.50 -8.19
N THR A 108 0.46 9.01 -8.53
CA THR A 108 1.66 8.21 -8.80
C THR A 108 2.73 8.51 -7.75
N ILE A 109 3.79 7.68 -7.74
CA ILE A 109 4.97 7.96 -6.91
C ILE A 109 5.56 9.33 -7.25
N ASN A 110 5.56 9.70 -8.53
CA ASN A 110 6.05 11.02 -8.96
C ASN A 110 5.23 12.15 -8.33
N ASP A 111 3.91 11.99 -8.25
CA ASP A 111 3.05 12.97 -7.57
C ASP A 111 3.39 13.12 -6.11
N VAL A 112 3.65 12.00 -5.41
CA VAL A 112 4.05 12.03 -4.00
C VAL A 112 5.37 12.79 -3.83
N ILE A 113 6.34 12.53 -4.70
CA ILE A 113 7.62 13.22 -4.67
C ILE A 113 7.44 14.73 -4.88
N ASN A 114 6.69 15.11 -5.90
CA ASN A 114 6.45 16.51 -6.21
C ASN A 114 5.73 17.24 -5.07
N ASP A 115 4.70 16.64 -4.54
CA ASP A 115 3.93 17.22 -3.42
C ASP A 115 4.81 17.34 -2.17
N THR A 116 5.65 16.35 -1.91
CA THR A 116 6.55 16.34 -0.75
C THR A 116 7.62 17.42 -0.86
N LEU A 117 8.11 17.68 -2.06
CA LEU A 117 9.18 18.67 -2.30
C LEU A 117 8.66 20.10 -2.41
N GLN A 118 7.35 20.33 -2.45
CA GLN A 118 6.77 21.67 -2.44
C GLN A 118 6.70 22.19 -1.01
N GLU A 119 7.53 23.18 -0.70
CA GLU A 119 7.65 23.73 0.66
C GLU A 119 6.37 24.41 1.16
N ASP A 120 5.59 24.98 0.24
CA ASP A 120 4.38 25.76 0.57
C ASP A 120 3.09 24.95 0.41
N THR A 121 3.17 23.64 0.34
CA THR A 121 1.97 22.81 0.18
C THR A 121 1.13 22.85 1.46
N THR A 122 -0.09 23.35 1.34
CA THR A 122 -1.06 23.34 2.42
C THR A 122 -2.02 22.18 2.20
N TYR A 123 -2.13 21.32 3.20
CA TYR A 123 -3.07 20.21 3.16
C TYR A 123 -4.32 20.54 3.98
N ASP A 124 -5.48 20.22 3.43
CA ASP A 124 -6.73 20.32 4.16
C ASP A 124 -6.76 19.26 5.26
N THR A 125 -7.10 19.69 6.47
CA THR A 125 -7.33 18.77 7.58
C THR A 125 -8.79 18.35 7.59
N LEU A 126 -9.00 17.07 7.77
CA LEU A 126 -10.33 16.50 7.94
C LEU A 126 -10.95 16.92 9.28
#